data_7eb550a24dc4f4227d04b2716aec3273
#
_entry.id   7eb550a24dc4f4227d04b2716aec3273
#
_cell.length_a   1.000
_cell.length_b   1.000
_cell.length_c   1.000
_cell.angle_alpha   90.00
_cell.angle_beta   90.00
_cell.angle_gamma   90.00
#
_symmetry.space_group_name_H-M   'P 1'
#
loop_
_entity.id
_entity.type
_entity.pdbx_description
1 polymer ?
#
loop_
_entity_poly.entity_id
_entity_poly.type
_entity_poly.pdbx_seq_one_letter_code
_entity_poly.pdbx_strand_id
1 'polypeptide(L)'
;MLEGFEPGLSGFVHVDFNNIDQVKNQIDENTAGILIETVQGEGGINPAEKSYLIELNQIAKDNDLLLFFDEVQCGVGRTGKFLAVEWVKNLNPNIVSIAKGIGGGFPIGALLLDSK
;
A
#
# COMPACT_ATOMS: atom_id res chain seq x y z
N MET A 1 -8.80 12.56 -6.83
CA MET A 1 -9.81 12.67 -5.74
C MET A 1 -9.36 13.63 -4.64
N LEU A 2 -8.57 14.67 -4.97
CA LEU A 2 -8.14 15.72 -4.01
C LEU A 2 -8.97 17.00 -4.15
N GLU A 3 -9.70 17.14 -5.24
CA GLU A 3 -10.58 18.30 -5.50
C GLU A 3 -11.61 18.44 -4.37
N GLY A 4 -11.63 19.59 -3.72
CA GLY A 4 -12.48 19.87 -2.56
C GLY A 4 -11.89 19.50 -1.19
N PHE A 5 -10.68 18.92 -1.15
CA PHE A 5 -9.95 18.60 0.09
C PHE A 5 -8.60 19.34 0.18
N GLU A 6 -8.47 20.43 -0.54
CA GLU A 6 -7.27 21.27 -0.54
C GLU A 6 -7.22 22.18 0.69
N PRO A 7 -6.02 22.50 1.22
CA PRO A 7 -4.72 21.97 0.79
C PRO A 7 -4.53 20.51 1.21
N GLY A 8 -3.93 19.71 0.32
CA GLY A 8 -3.55 18.33 0.66
C GLY A 8 -2.58 18.27 1.85
N LEU A 9 -2.51 17.11 2.49
CA LEU A 9 -1.59 16.89 3.59
C LEU A 9 -0.14 17.02 3.10
N SER A 10 0.65 17.88 3.74
CA SER A 10 2.08 18.01 3.42
C SER A 10 2.84 16.73 3.77
N GLY A 11 3.93 16.44 3.04
CA GLY A 11 4.77 15.27 3.25
C GLY A 11 4.31 14.02 2.49
N PHE A 12 3.26 14.11 1.66
CA PHE A 12 2.85 13.05 0.76
C PHE A 12 3.08 13.46 -0.70
N VAL A 13 3.76 12.59 -1.45
CA VAL A 13 3.95 12.72 -2.89
C VAL A 13 3.19 11.58 -3.57
N HIS A 14 2.36 11.92 -4.55
CA HIS A 14 1.61 10.95 -5.33
C HIS A 14 2.35 10.65 -6.64
N VAL A 15 2.39 9.37 -6.99
CA VAL A 15 2.95 8.86 -8.24
C VAL A 15 1.89 8.05 -8.99
N ASP A 16 2.08 7.88 -10.29
CA ASP A 16 1.18 7.03 -11.07
C ASP A 16 1.32 5.57 -10.65
N PHE A 17 0.17 4.91 -10.55
CA PHE A 17 0.10 3.52 -10.16
C PHE A 17 0.78 2.61 -11.20
N ASN A 18 1.55 1.61 -10.75
CA ASN A 18 2.40 0.75 -11.57
C ASN A 18 3.55 1.48 -12.31
N ASN A 19 3.94 2.67 -11.86
CA ASN A 19 5.06 3.42 -12.43
C ASN A 19 6.26 3.46 -11.48
N ILE A 20 7.13 2.46 -11.59
CA ILE A 20 8.28 2.31 -10.68
C ILE A 20 9.32 3.41 -10.86
N ASP A 21 9.46 3.96 -12.06
CA ASP A 21 10.43 5.03 -12.33
C ASP A 21 10.04 6.32 -11.62
N GLN A 22 8.74 6.63 -11.57
CA GLN A 22 8.27 7.76 -10.77
C GLN A 22 8.55 7.57 -9.28
N VAL A 23 8.35 6.36 -8.75
CA VAL A 23 8.69 6.06 -7.34
C VAL A 23 10.17 6.33 -7.08
N LYS A 24 11.06 5.76 -7.92
CA LYS A 24 12.52 5.95 -7.79
C LYS A 24 12.93 7.43 -7.81
N ASN A 25 12.29 8.21 -8.65
CA ASN A 25 12.60 9.63 -8.81
C ASN A 25 12.10 10.52 -7.65
N GLN A 26 11.20 10.01 -6.80
CA GLN A 26 10.64 10.77 -5.66
C GLN A 26 11.30 10.41 -4.33
N ILE A 27 12.11 9.37 -4.28
CA ILE A 27 12.80 8.96 -3.04
C ILE A 27 13.97 9.91 -2.81
N ASP A 28 14.00 10.49 -1.62
CA ASP A 28 15.06 11.36 -1.11
C ASP A 28 15.38 11.06 0.37
N GLU A 29 16.26 11.84 0.97
CA GLU A 29 16.68 11.71 2.37
C GLU A 29 15.56 11.93 3.40
N ASN A 30 14.43 12.52 3.00
CA ASN A 30 13.27 12.79 3.85
C ASN A 30 12.18 11.72 3.67
N THR A 31 12.35 10.79 2.74
CA THR A 31 11.36 9.76 2.47
C THR A 31 11.37 8.72 3.59
N ALA A 32 10.25 8.54 4.27
CA ALA A 32 10.10 7.60 5.37
C ALA A 32 9.53 6.24 4.94
N GLY A 33 8.75 6.19 3.86
CA GLY A 33 8.10 4.95 3.43
C GLY A 33 7.26 5.09 2.18
N ILE A 34 6.74 3.96 1.75
CA ILE A 34 5.88 3.81 0.56
C ILE A 34 4.54 3.26 1.03
N LEU A 35 3.45 3.98 0.73
CA LEU A 35 2.07 3.55 0.98
C LEU A 35 1.42 3.15 -0.34
N ILE A 36 0.85 1.94 -0.39
CA ILE A 36 0.22 1.40 -1.59
C ILE A 36 -0.97 0.50 -1.28
N GLU A 37 -2.00 0.53 -2.12
CA GLU A 37 -3.03 -0.51 -2.17
C GLU A 37 -2.56 -1.66 -3.08
N THR A 38 -2.71 -2.93 -2.64
CA THR A 38 -2.45 -4.10 -3.51
C THR A 38 -3.41 -4.13 -4.71
N VAL A 39 -4.64 -3.69 -4.47
CA VAL A 39 -5.66 -3.43 -5.49
C VAL A 39 -6.32 -2.10 -5.16
N GLN A 40 -6.16 -1.11 -6.02
CA GLN A 40 -6.88 0.16 -5.86
C GLN A 40 -8.38 -0.07 -5.94
N GLY A 41 -9.09 0.18 -4.86
CA GLY A 41 -10.54 0.02 -4.82
C GLY A 41 -11.27 1.19 -5.45
N GLU A 42 -11.25 2.34 -4.82
CA GLU A 42 -11.92 3.56 -5.28
C GLU A 42 -11.32 4.12 -6.59
N GLY A 43 -10.08 3.78 -6.89
CA GLY A 43 -9.40 4.14 -8.13
C GLY A 43 -9.87 3.37 -9.38
N GLY A 44 -10.82 2.43 -9.25
CA GLY A 44 -11.42 1.71 -10.38
C GLY A 44 -11.10 0.20 -10.43
N ILE A 45 -10.78 -0.42 -9.30
CA ILE A 45 -10.45 -1.85 -9.17
C ILE A 45 -9.21 -2.20 -10.02
N ASN A 46 -8.15 -1.43 -9.82
CA ASN A 46 -6.90 -1.63 -10.54
C ASN A 46 -5.94 -2.47 -9.70
N PRO A 47 -5.60 -3.71 -10.10
CA PRO A 47 -4.60 -4.51 -9.40
C PRO A 47 -3.19 -3.98 -9.67
N ALA A 48 -2.34 -4.00 -8.65
CA ALA A 48 -0.92 -3.75 -8.82
C ALA A 48 -0.28 -4.92 -9.59
N GLU A 49 0.62 -4.60 -10.51
CA GLU A 49 1.42 -5.60 -11.19
C GLU A 49 2.37 -6.30 -10.20
N LYS A 50 2.52 -7.61 -10.33
CA LYS A 50 3.40 -8.38 -9.43
C LYS A 50 4.85 -7.91 -9.48
N SER A 51 5.35 -7.58 -10.67
CA SER A 51 6.69 -7.01 -10.88
C SER A 51 6.85 -5.69 -10.12
N TYR A 52 5.86 -4.81 -10.21
CA TYR A 52 5.85 -3.54 -9.52
C TYR A 52 5.93 -3.71 -7.99
N LEU A 53 5.13 -4.60 -7.41
CA LEU A 53 5.15 -4.89 -5.97
C LEU A 53 6.50 -5.47 -5.51
N ILE A 54 7.11 -6.35 -6.32
CA ILE A 54 8.43 -6.91 -6.03
C ILE A 54 9.50 -5.82 -6.04
N GLU A 55 9.46 -4.93 -7.04
CA GLU A 55 10.41 -3.82 -7.12
C GLU A 55 10.21 -2.81 -5.98
N LEU A 56 8.97 -2.47 -5.61
CA LEU A 56 8.70 -1.62 -4.44
C LEU A 56 9.29 -2.20 -3.15
N ASN A 57 9.11 -3.52 -2.96
CA ASN A 57 9.67 -4.20 -1.79
C ASN A 57 11.21 -4.17 -1.80
N GLN A 58 11.85 -4.29 -2.96
CA GLN A 58 13.29 -4.16 -3.07
C GLN A 58 13.76 -2.73 -2.81
N ILE A 59 13.11 -1.74 -3.41
CA ILE A 59 13.41 -0.32 -3.20
C ILE A 59 13.27 0.06 -1.72
N ALA A 60 12.20 -0.39 -1.06
CA ALA A 60 12.01 -0.12 0.36
C ALA A 60 13.15 -0.68 1.20
N LYS A 61 13.60 -1.89 0.93
CA LYS A 61 14.76 -2.50 1.61
C LYS A 61 16.07 -1.77 1.36
N ASP A 62 16.33 -1.42 0.10
CA ASP A 62 17.60 -0.81 -0.31
C ASP A 62 17.77 0.62 0.25
N ASN A 63 16.66 1.29 0.57
CA ASN A 63 16.63 2.66 1.08
C ASN A 63 16.18 2.77 2.55
N ASP A 64 16.04 1.63 3.26
CA ASP A 64 15.58 1.58 4.66
C ASP A 64 14.22 2.28 4.87
N LEU A 65 13.30 2.10 3.92
CA LEU A 65 11.95 2.69 3.93
C LEU A 65 10.94 1.70 4.50
N LEU A 66 9.91 2.24 5.15
CA LEU A 66 8.74 1.45 5.55
C LEU A 66 7.88 1.13 4.33
N LEU A 67 7.49 -0.13 4.17
CA LEU A 67 6.54 -0.56 3.15
C LEU A 67 5.19 -0.82 3.81
N PHE A 68 4.21 0.03 3.45
CA PHE A 68 2.86 0.00 4.00
C PHE A 68 1.85 -0.41 2.92
N PHE A 69 1.14 -1.52 3.16
CA PHE A 69 0.03 -1.94 2.32
C PHE A 69 -1.32 -1.55 2.92
N ASP A 70 -2.10 -0.80 2.16
CA ASP A 70 -3.50 -0.55 2.48
C ASP A 70 -4.37 -1.69 1.93
N GLU A 71 -4.76 -2.58 2.83
CA GLU A 71 -5.63 -3.72 2.55
C GLU A 71 -7.07 -3.51 3.08
N VAL A 72 -7.43 -2.26 3.39
CA VAL A 72 -8.74 -1.89 3.93
C VAL A 72 -9.87 -2.37 3.00
N GLN A 73 -9.69 -2.32 1.69
CA GLN A 73 -10.70 -2.73 0.72
C GLN A 73 -10.44 -4.10 0.11
N CYS A 74 -9.18 -4.47 -0.14
CA CYS A 74 -8.83 -5.71 -0.83
C CYS A 74 -8.49 -6.88 0.11
N GLY A 75 -8.26 -6.63 1.41
CA GLY A 75 -7.96 -7.65 2.40
C GLY A 75 -9.16 -8.44 2.91
N VAL A 76 -8.92 -9.19 3.97
CA VAL A 76 -9.93 -9.98 4.71
C VAL A 76 -10.70 -10.93 3.79
N GLY A 77 -9.97 -11.66 2.93
CA GLY A 77 -10.54 -12.70 2.05
C GLY A 77 -11.14 -12.19 0.75
N ARG A 78 -11.20 -10.87 0.49
CA ARG A 78 -11.82 -10.29 -0.71
C ARG A 78 -11.25 -10.85 -2.03
N THR A 79 -9.95 -11.11 -2.07
CA THR A 79 -9.23 -11.62 -3.24
C THR A 79 -8.99 -13.13 -3.21
N GLY A 80 -9.53 -13.85 -2.21
CA GLY A 80 -9.33 -15.29 -2.00
C GLY A 80 -8.13 -15.67 -1.14
N LYS A 81 -7.40 -14.67 -0.62
CA LYS A 81 -6.39 -14.80 0.44
C LYS A 81 -6.78 -13.89 1.60
N PHE A 82 -6.25 -14.13 2.81
CA PHE A 82 -6.55 -13.24 3.93
C PHE A 82 -6.09 -11.82 3.62
N LEU A 83 -4.88 -11.65 3.12
CA LEU A 83 -4.39 -10.39 2.55
C LEU A 83 -4.18 -10.54 1.04
N ALA A 84 -4.51 -9.51 0.26
CA ALA A 84 -4.28 -9.53 -1.19
C ALA A 84 -2.78 -9.59 -1.53
N VAL A 85 -1.92 -8.99 -0.71
CA VAL A 85 -0.46 -9.04 -0.85
C VAL A 85 0.09 -10.47 -0.86
N GLU A 86 -0.58 -11.45 -0.26
CA GLU A 86 -0.17 -12.86 -0.23
C GLU A 86 -0.16 -13.54 -1.62
N TRP A 87 -0.77 -12.92 -2.64
CA TRP A 87 -0.67 -13.40 -4.02
C TRP A 87 0.72 -13.19 -4.63
N VAL A 88 1.58 -12.39 -4.00
CA VAL A 88 2.95 -12.14 -4.41
C VAL A 88 3.89 -12.65 -3.32
N LYS A 89 4.71 -13.65 -3.67
CA LYS A 89 5.64 -14.26 -2.71
C LYS A 89 6.80 -13.32 -2.38
N ASN A 90 7.32 -13.46 -1.15
CA ASN A 90 8.51 -12.76 -0.67
C ASN A 90 8.35 -11.24 -0.52
N LEU A 91 7.13 -10.72 -0.47
CA LEU A 91 6.90 -9.38 0.02
C LEU A 91 7.00 -9.37 1.54
N ASN A 92 7.60 -8.32 2.08
CA ASN A 92 7.79 -8.14 3.52
C ASN A 92 7.25 -6.76 3.92
N PRO A 93 5.93 -6.59 4.02
CA PRO A 93 5.36 -5.34 4.50
C PRO A 93 5.75 -5.10 5.95
N ASN A 94 6.08 -3.85 6.28
CA ASN A 94 6.26 -3.43 7.67
C ASN A 94 4.93 -3.13 8.33
N ILE A 95 3.97 -2.62 7.54
CA ILE A 95 2.65 -2.22 8.01
C ILE A 95 1.59 -2.70 7.03
N VAL A 96 0.49 -3.24 7.54
CA VAL A 96 -0.71 -3.55 6.75
C VAL A 96 -1.94 -3.05 7.48
N SER A 97 -2.75 -2.21 6.83
CA SER A 97 -4.06 -1.78 7.35
C SER A 97 -5.16 -2.70 6.84
N ILE A 98 -6.06 -3.11 7.73
CA ILE A 98 -7.27 -3.86 7.41
C ILE A 98 -8.49 -3.24 8.08
N ALA A 99 -9.63 -3.24 7.39
CA ALA A 99 -10.91 -2.75 7.92
C ALA A 99 -12.07 -3.40 7.16
N LYS A 100 -13.18 -2.72 7.05
CA LYS A 100 -14.38 -3.14 6.28
C LYS A 100 -14.78 -4.58 6.54
N GLY A 101 -14.27 -5.55 5.79
CA GLY A 101 -14.61 -6.96 5.89
C GLY A 101 -14.33 -7.59 7.27
N ILE A 102 -13.33 -7.10 8.01
CA ILE A 102 -12.99 -7.66 9.32
C ILE A 102 -14.10 -7.45 10.35
N GLY A 103 -14.86 -6.35 10.22
CA GLY A 103 -15.93 -6.00 11.15
C GLY A 103 -17.28 -6.67 10.86
N GLY A 104 -17.47 -7.29 9.69
CA GLY A 104 -18.76 -7.88 9.31
C GLY A 104 -19.93 -6.89 9.40
N GLY A 105 -19.69 -5.59 9.18
CA GLY A 105 -20.67 -4.51 9.33
C GLY A 105 -20.43 -3.61 10.56
N PHE A 106 -19.60 -4.05 11.50
CA PHE A 106 -19.19 -3.20 12.63
C PHE A 106 -18.01 -2.30 12.19
N PRO A 107 -17.99 -0.99 12.56
CA PRO A 107 -16.92 -0.06 12.18
C PRO A 107 -15.65 -0.34 13.02
N ILE A 108 -14.78 -1.19 12.50
CA ILE A 108 -13.49 -1.54 13.10
C ILE A 108 -12.40 -1.60 12.04
N GLY A 109 -11.20 -1.25 12.42
CA GLY A 109 -9.98 -1.43 11.64
C GLY A 109 -8.84 -1.91 12.54
N ALA A 110 -7.81 -2.45 11.92
CA ALA A 110 -6.60 -2.89 12.59
C ALA A 110 -5.37 -2.58 11.76
N LEU A 111 -4.24 -2.41 12.44
CA LEU A 111 -2.92 -2.35 11.85
C LEU A 111 -2.15 -3.61 12.24
N LEU A 112 -1.58 -4.27 11.26
CA LEU A 112 -0.64 -5.36 11.43
C LEU A 112 0.76 -4.76 11.26
N LEU A 113 1.62 -4.98 12.23
CA LEU A 113 2.99 -4.45 12.22
C LEU A 113 3.97 -5.62 12.23
N ASP A 114 5.08 -5.49 11.48
CA ASP A 114 6.20 -6.40 11.64
C ASP A 114 6.80 -6.22 13.04
N SER A 115 7.21 -7.31 13.65
CA SER A 115 7.77 -7.32 15.01
C SER A 115 9.27 -6.97 15.08
N LYS A 116 9.85 -6.57 13.95
CA LYS A 116 11.30 -6.24 13.87
C LYS A 116 11.55 -4.78 14.08
#